data_f8e97326d672655da8117b9ba1c515a3
#
_entry.id   f8e97326d672655da8117b9ba1c515a3
#
_cell.length_a   1.000
_cell.length_b   1.000
_cell.length_c   1.000
_cell.angle_alpha   90.00
_cell.angle_beta   90.00
_cell.angle_gamma   90.00
#
_symmetry.space_group_name_H-M   'P 1'
#
loop_
_entity.id
_entity.type
_entity.pdbx_description
1 polymer ?
#
loop_
_entity_poly.entity_id
_entity_poly.type
_entity_poly.pdbx_seq_one_letter_code
_entity_poly.pdbx_strand_id
1 'polypeptide(L)'
;MTIVYVICTAILIILAYKFNIWLGLGVTAILLAIGIYSFIPSFYELKGNKAYQIGDFKQSKDWYKKAYDTNRAKINTKISYAYILMRTGDMEEAENVLNRIIRTKGVKPEQKKSAKQQRCMVYYKQGRLEEALEEAYEIFDNGNYKNTTLYGMLGYFKYLHDSPQEALEFCLEAYEYNSDDRDIMDNLSLCYYKLGEYEKAKEISDKIISANPQFVEAYYHGAQIAVKCGNYDTAKEYLDKIPDCRWSNMTTVTHEEVDRLTKEVDERI
;
A
#
# COMPACT_ATOMS: atom_id res chain seq x y z
N MET A 1 23.81 19.59 2.79
CA MET A 1 23.67 19.74 4.26
C MET A 1 24.45 18.67 5.03
N THR A 2 24.37 17.40 4.69
CA THR A 2 25.01 16.28 5.43
C THR A 2 26.54 16.38 5.49
N ILE A 3 27.21 16.75 4.38
CA ILE A 3 28.68 16.87 4.31
C ILE A 3 29.19 18.00 5.21
N VAL A 4 28.53 19.17 5.18
CA VAL A 4 28.90 20.31 6.04
C VAL A 4 28.79 19.95 7.52
N TYR A 5 27.71 19.25 7.90
CA TYR A 5 27.52 18.77 9.27
C TYR A 5 28.63 17.82 9.71
N VAL A 6 28.99 16.84 8.87
CA VAL A 6 30.10 15.90 9.16
C VAL A 6 31.42 16.63 9.33
N ILE A 7 31.74 17.61 8.45
CA ILE A 7 32.97 18.40 8.54
C ILE A 7 32.99 19.22 9.84
N CYS A 8 31.90 19.93 10.16
CA CYS A 8 31.80 20.72 11.39
C CYS A 8 31.94 19.84 12.65
N THR A 9 31.35 18.66 12.65
CA THR A 9 31.46 17.70 13.76
C THR A 9 32.89 17.20 13.91
N ALA A 10 33.58 16.86 12.82
CA ALA A 10 34.99 16.46 12.85
C ALA A 10 35.91 17.58 13.37
N ILE A 11 35.71 18.81 12.90
CA ILE A 11 36.47 19.97 13.37
C ILE A 11 36.25 20.17 14.88
N LEU A 12 35.02 20.10 15.36
CA LEU A 12 34.70 20.26 16.78
C LEU A 12 35.42 19.21 17.64
N ILE A 13 35.44 17.96 17.22
CA ILE A 13 36.16 16.87 17.90
C ILE A 13 37.64 17.17 17.94
N ILE A 14 38.25 17.52 16.80
CA ILE A 14 39.70 17.81 16.71
C ILE A 14 40.08 18.98 17.63
N LEU A 15 39.31 20.05 17.64
CA LEU A 15 39.55 21.22 18.49
C LEU A 15 39.44 20.86 19.98
N ALA A 16 38.46 20.05 20.37
CA ALA A 16 38.29 19.60 21.74
C ALA A 16 39.48 18.76 22.22
N TYR A 17 40.01 17.84 21.40
CA TYR A 17 41.21 17.06 21.73
C TYR A 17 42.47 17.89 21.79
N LYS A 18 42.60 18.93 20.93
CA LYS A 18 43.75 19.87 21.00
C LYS A 18 43.77 20.68 22.30
N PHE A 19 42.58 21.00 22.84
CA PHE A 19 42.47 21.75 24.08
C PHE A 19 42.75 20.88 25.32
N ASN A 20 42.08 19.72 25.44
CA ASN A 20 42.27 18.77 26.53
C ASN A 20 41.68 17.39 26.15
N ILE A 21 42.40 16.30 26.48
CA ILE A 21 42.00 14.94 26.15
C ILE A 21 40.64 14.55 26.76
N TRP A 22 40.38 14.96 28.01
CA TRP A 22 39.13 14.68 28.68
C TRP A 22 37.96 15.43 28.05
N LEU A 23 38.20 16.68 27.61
CA LEU A 23 37.20 17.44 26.84
C LEU A 23 36.90 16.75 25.50
N GLY A 24 37.95 16.30 24.80
CA GLY A 24 37.81 15.55 23.55
C GLY A 24 36.97 14.27 23.71
N LEU A 25 37.23 13.48 24.73
CA LEU A 25 36.46 12.27 25.07
C LEU A 25 35.01 12.63 25.40
N GLY A 26 34.76 13.66 26.20
CA GLY A 26 33.43 14.11 26.56
C GLY A 26 32.60 14.55 25.32
N VAL A 27 33.19 15.39 24.46
CA VAL A 27 32.55 15.84 23.22
C VAL A 27 32.22 14.66 22.30
N THR A 28 33.17 13.74 22.13
CA THR A 28 32.95 12.53 21.30
C THR A 28 31.83 11.68 21.85
N ALA A 29 31.78 11.42 23.17
CA ALA A 29 30.74 10.64 23.82
C ALA A 29 29.35 11.30 23.64
N ILE A 30 29.26 12.62 23.80
CA ILE A 30 28.00 13.36 23.60
C ILE A 30 27.52 13.24 22.15
N LEU A 31 28.43 13.43 21.17
CA LEU A 31 28.11 13.36 19.75
C LEU A 31 27.66 11.94 19.34
N LEU A 32 28.31 10.91 19.89
CA LEU A 32 27.89 9.52 19.70
C LEU A 32 26.50 9.27 20.29
N ALA A 33 26.24 9.75 21.50
CA ALA A 33 24.91 9.63 22.14
C ALA A 33 23.82 10.33 21.32
N ILE A 34 24.07 11.52 20.78
CA ILE A 34 23.18 12.25 19.89
C ILE A 34 22.96 11.46 18.58
N GLY A 35 24.03 10.90 18.02
CA GLY A 35 23.96 10.07 16.81
C GLY A 35 23.08 8.83 17.02
N ILE A 36 23.34 8.08 18.08
CA ILE A 36 22.55 6.90 18.47
C ILE A 36 21.08 7.31 18.70
N TYR A 37 20.86 8.36 19.50
CA TYR A 37 19.51 8.85 19.79
C TYR A 37 18.76 9.25 18.51
N SER A 38 19.42 9.86 17.55
CA SER A 38 18.83 10.27 16.27
C SER A 38 18.57 9.09 15.34
N PHE A 39 19.35 8.01 15.47
CA PHE A 39 19.24 6.81 14.63
C PHE A 39 18.13 5.84 15.10
N ILE A 40 17.72 5.88 16.39
CA ILE A 40 16.73 4.96 16.96
C ILE A 40 15.47 4.78 16.08
N PRO A 41 14.79 5.84 15.59
CA PRO A 41 13.59 5.65 14.76
C PRO A 41 13.88 4.90 13.47
N SER A 42 15.01 5.18 12.82
CA SER A 42 15.42 4.50 11.58
C SER A 42 15.79 3.03 11.82
N PHE A 43 16.38 2.72 12.99
CA PHE A 43 16.63 1.33 13.39
C PHE A 43 15.32 0.54 13.55
N TYR A 44 14.30 1.13 14.19
CA TYR A 44 13.00 0.50 14.32
C TYR A 44 12.30 0.33 12.95
N GLU A 45 12.40 1.34 12.07
CA GLU A 45 11.91 1.25 10.70
C GLU A 45 12.55 0.09 9.93
N LEU A 46 13.88 -0.09 10.02
CA LEU A 46 14.58 -1.21 9.39
C LEU A 46 14.08 -2.57 9.90
N LYS A 47 13.83 -2.70 11.20
CA LYS A 47 13.24 -3.91 11.80
C LYS A 47 11.81 -4.14 11.31
N GLY A 48 11.01 -3.08 11.23
CA GLY A 48 9.66 -3.13 10.70
C GLY A 48 9.63 -3.59 9.24
N ASN A 49 10.50 -3.01 8.39
CA ASN A 49 10.64 -3.42 6.99
C ASN A 49 11.02 -4.90 6.85
N LYS A 50 11.97 -5.37 7.66
CA LYS A 50 12.37 -6.78 7.63
C LYS A 50 11.23 -7.71 8.01
N ALA A 51 10.47 -7.39 9.05
CA ALA A 51 9.29 -8.16 9.44
C ALA A 51 8.20 -8.14 8.36
N TYR A 52 7.99 -6.99 7.70
CA TYR A 52 7.07 -6.87 6.58
C TYR A 52 7.44 -7.78 5.40
N GLN A 53 8.73 -7.82 5.03
CA GLN A 53 9.22 -8.64 3.90
C GLN A 53 8.97 -10.13 4.10
N ILE A 54 9.04 -10.63 5.33
CA ILE A 54 8.75 -12.04 5.66
C ILE A 54 7.26 -12.30 5.93
N GLY A 55 6.39 -11.28 5.79
CA GLY A 55 4.94 -11.40 5.98
C GLY A 55 4.48 -11.32 7.44
N ASP A 56 5.37 -11.08 8.40
CA ASP A 56 5.00 -10.88 9.82
C ASP A 56 4.50 -9.44 10.05
N PHE A 57 3.25 -9.19 9.64
CA PHE A 57 2.63 -7.88 9.76
C PHE A 57 2.43 -7.43 11.21
N LYS A 58 2.23 -8.37 12.14
CA LYS A 58 2.10 -8.05 13.56
C LYS A 58 3.41 -7.51 14.12
N GLN A 59 4.51 -8.22 13.89
CA GLN A 59 5.83 -7.77 14.31
C GLN A 59 6.24 -6.47 13.61
N SER A 60 5.90 -6.33 12.32
CA SER A 60 6.12 -5.10 11.55
C SER A 60 5.41 -3.91 12.21
N LYS A 61 4.12 -4.06 12.58
CA LYS A 61 3.35 -3.05 13.31
C LYS A 61 4.04 -2.62 14.61
N ASP A 62 4.47 -3.59 15.42
CA ASP A 62 5.13 -3.31 16.71
C ASP A 62 6.41 -2.48 16.54
N TRP A 63 7.23 -2.78 15.51
CA TRP A 63 8.44 -2.03 15.23
C TRP A 63 8.14 -0.62 14.69
N TYR A 64 7.20 -0.49 13.77
CA TYR A 64 6.78 0.81 13.25
C TYR A 64 6.14 1.68 14.33
N LYS A 65 5.35 1.06 15.25
CA LYS A 65 4.81 1.76 16.42
C LYS A 65 5.92 2.32 17.30
N LYS A 66 6.95 1.52 17.62
CA LYS A 66 8.12 2.01 18.37
C LYS A 66 8.82 3.18 17.67
N ALA A 67 8.94 3.14 16.32
CA ALA A 67 9.49 4.26 15.56
C ALA A 67 8.61 5.52 15.71
N TYR A 68 7.29 5.35 15.53
CA TYR A 68 6.29 6.42 15.63
C TYR A 68 6.28 7.08 17.01
N ASP A 69 6.29 6.29 18.08
CA ASP A 69 6.23 6.75 19.49
C ASP A 69 7.47 7.56 19.89
N THR A 70 8.59 7.47 19.15
CA THR A 70 9.75 8.37 19.38
C THR A 70 9.43 9.84 19.09
N ASN A 71 8.34 10.15 18.39
CA ASN A 71 7.96 11.45 17.81
C ASN A 71 8.99 12.05 16.82
N ARG A 72 10.12 11.37 16.58
CA ARG A 72 11.23 11.80 15.70
C ARG A 72 11.27 11.01 14.37
N ALA A 73 10.37 10.04 14.19
CA ALA A 73 10.26 9.30 12.96
C ALA A 73 9.99 10.24 11.78
N LYS A 74 10.63 9.95 10.64
CA LYS A 74 10.41 10.68 9.38
C LYS A 74 8.96 10.57 8.95
N ILE A 75 8.47 11.53 8.18
CA ILE A 75 7.08 11.50 7.67
C ILE A 75 6.82 10.21 6.88
N ASN A 76 7.74 9.78 6.02
CA ASN A 76 7.58 8.53 5.27
C ASN A 76 7.46 7.31 6.19
N THR A 77 8.23 7.24 7.28
CA THR A 77 8.12 6.17 8.29
C THR A 77 6.72 6.16 8.94
N LYS A 78 6.14 7.35 9.21
CA LYS A 78 4.80 7.49 9.75
C LYS A 78 3.72 7.07 8.74
N ILE A 79 3.92 7.39 7.45
CA ILE A 79 3.06 6.93 6.34
C ILE A 79 3.13 5.40 6.22
N SER A 80 4.33 4.81 6.30
CA SER A 80 4.49 3.36 6.32
C SER A 80 3.83 2.71 7.54
N TYR A 81 3.87 3.36 8.71
CA TYR A 81 3.16 2.88 9.89
C TYR A 81 1.64 2.84 9.65
N ALA A 82 1.06 3.90 9.07
CA ALA A 82 -0.36 3.91 8.72
C ALA A 82 -0.72 2.78 7.74
N TYR A 83 0.13 2.51 6.75
CA TYR A 83 -0.05 1.39 5.83
C TYR A 83 -0.06 0.03 6.56
N ILE A 84 0.85 -0.18 7.51
CA ILE A 84 0.87 -1.43 8.30
C ILE A 84 -0.37 -1.55 9.19
N LEU A 85 -0.85 -0.44 9.76
CA LEU A 85 -2.11 -0.42 10.51
C LEU A 85 -3.28 -0.86 9.64
N MET A 86 -3.39 -0.39 8.39
CA MET A 86 -4.40 -0.86 7.44
C MET A 86 -4.27 -2.37 7.17
N ARG A 87 -3.04 -2.87 6.96
CA ARG A 87 -2.78 -4.31 6.73
C ARG A 87 -3.20 -5.18 7.92
N THR A 88 -3.15 -4.65 9.14
CA THR A 88 -3.53 -5.34 10.38
C THR A 88 -4.95 -5.05 10.88
N GLY A 89 -5.72 -4.23 10.13
CA GLY A 89 -7.13 -3.93 10.43
C GLY A 89 -7.35 -2.78 11.42
N ASP A 90 -6.31 -2.06 11.80
CA ASP A 90 -6.39 -0.95 12.75
C ASP A 90 -6.75 0.37 12.02
N MET A 91 -7.91 0.40 11.33
CA MET A 91 -8.29 1.48 10.40
C MET A 91 -8.44 2.83 11.09
N GLU A 92 -8.99 2.87 12.31
CA GLU A 92 -9.16 4.12 13.06
C GLU A 92 -7.81 4.75 13.44
N GLU A 93 -6.84 3.94 13.90
CA GLU A 93 -5.50 4.44 14.22
C GLU A 93 -4.78 4.88 12.94
N ALA A 94 -4.94 4.15 11.83
CA ALA A 94 -4.39 4.54 10.53
C ALA A 94 -4.92 5.91 10.09
N GLU A 95 -6.23 6.15 10.18
CA GLU A 95 -6.85 7.45 9.87
C GLU A 95 -6.28 8.56 10.75
N ASN A 96 -6.16 8.32 12.06
CA ASN A 96 -5.61 9.28 13.00
C ASN A 96 -4.16 9.66 12.68
N VAL A 97 -3.32 8.69 12.34
CA VAL A 97 -1.93 8.93 11.92
C VAL A 97 -1.87 9.76 10.65
N LEU A 98 -2.66 9.42 9.63
CA LEU A 98 -2.70 10.12 8.34
C LEU A 98 -3.23 11.55 8.51
N ASN A 99 -4.30 11.74 9.26
CA ASN A 99 -4.86 13.06 9.59
C ASN A 99 -3.83 13.97 10.28
N ARG A 100 -3.05 13.41 11.21
CA ARG A 100 -1.97 14.16 11.88
C ARG A 100 -0.90 14.60 10.89
N ILE A 101 -0.50 13.74 9.95
CA ILE A 101 0.49 14.08 8.91
C ILE A 101 -0.03 15.21 8.02
N ILE A 102 -1.28 15.10 7.54
CA ILE A 102 -1.90 16.06 6.62
C ILE A 102 -2.01 17.46 7.27
N ARG A 103 -2.37 17.51 8.57
CA ARG A 103 -2.51 18.77 9.33
C ARG A 103 -1.17 19.37 9.78
N THR A 104 -0.08 18.60 9.77
CA THR A 104 1.22 19.06 10.27
C THR A 104 1.79 20.13 9.32
N LYS A 105 2.18 21.30 9.89
CA LYS A 105 2.87 22.35 9.15
C LYS A 105 4.29 21.90 8.76
N GLY A 106 4.77 22.34 7.58
CA GLY A 106 6.12 22.03 7.10
C GLY A 106 6.30 20.62 6.49
N VAL A 107 5.26 19.78 6.48
CA VAL A 107 5.27 18.54 5.70
C VAL A 107 5.19 18.89 4.21
N LYS A 108 6.03 18.23 3.41
CA LYS A 108 6.10 18.46 1.96
C LYS A 108 4.75 18.13 1.29
N PRO A 109 4.33 18.91 0.27
CA PRO A 109 3.07 18.66 -0.44
C PRO A 109 2.91 17.22 -0.92
N GLU A 110 3.95 16.64 -1.51
CA GLU A 110 3.94 15.25 -2.00
C GLU A 110 3.70 14.22 -0.88
N GLN A 111 4.25 14.46 0.31
CA GLN A 111 4.01 13.58 1.46
C GLN A 111 2.57 13.70 1.98
N LYS A 112 1.97 14.90 1.90
CA LYS A 112 0.56 15.08 2.25
C LYS A 112 -0.36 14.39 1.24
N LYS A 113 -0.05 14.47 -0.07
CA LYS A 113 -0.80 13.77 -1.12
C LYS A 113 -0.69 12.24 -0.93
N SER A 114 0.50 11.72 -0.65
CA SER A 114 0.68 10.30 -0.33
C SER A 114 -0.11 9.87 0.92
N ALA A 115 -0.18 10.73 1.95
CA ALA A 115 -0.98 10.45 3.14
C ALA A 115 -2.49 10.48 2.82
N LYS A 116 -2.96 11.44 2.01
CA LYS A 116 -4.35 11.49 1.51
C LYS A 116 -4.70 10.25 0.68
N GLN A 117 -3.83 9.85 -0.25
CA GLN A 117 -4.02 8.64 -1.05
C GLN A 117 -4.22 7.40 -0.16
N GLN A 118 -3.42 7.23 0.89
CA GLN A 118 -3.64 6.12 1.84
C GLN A 118 -4.95 6.28 2.63
N ARG A 119 -5.33 7.51 2.97
CA ARG A 119 -6.57 7.77 3.70
C ARG A 119 -7.81 7.43 2.87
N CYS A 120 -7.78 7.58 1.55
CA CYS A 120 -8.85 7.09 0.67
C CYS A 120 -9.09 5.59 0.85
N MET A 121 -8.01 4.79 0.95
CA MET A 121 -8.15 3.34 1.23
C MET A 121 -8.72 3.06 2.63
N VAL A 122 -8.38 3.88 3.63
CA VAL A 122 -8.99 3.79 4.97
C VAL A 122 -10.48 4.06 4.89
N TYR A 123 -10.91 5.14 4.23
CA TYR A 123 -12.31 5.48 4.04
C TYR A 123 -13.08 4.35 3.35
N TYR A 124 -12.52 3.83 2.25
CA TYR A 124 -13.11 2.68 1.56
C TYR A 124 -13.31 1.49 2.50
N LYS A 125 -12.27 1.10 3.27
CA LYS A 125 -12.35 -0.04 4.22
C LYS A 125 -13.30 0.20 5.41
N GLN A 126 -13.63 1.45 5.68
CA GLN A 126 -14.65 1.84 6.67
C GLN A 126 -16.07 1.93 6.06
N GLY A 127 -16.25 1.60 4.77
CA GLY A 127 -17.53 1.72 4.06
C GLY A 127 -17.90 3.15 3.64
N ARG A 128 -16.95 4.08 3.66
CA ARG A 128 -17.10 5.50 3.32
C ARG A 128 -16.61 5.76 1.89
N LEU A 129 -17.20 5.05 0.91
CA LEU A 129 -16.73 5.08 -0.49
C LEU A 129 -16.83 6.48 -1.11
N GLU A 130 -17.89 7.24 -0.83
CA GLU A 130 -18.08 8.60 -1.34
C GLU A 130 -16.93 9.53 -0.91
N GLU A 131 -16.57 9.50 0.38
CA GLU A 131 -15.45 10.29 0.89
C GLU A 131 -14.11 9.85 0.31
N ALA A 132 -13.95 8.54 0.05
CA ALA A 132 -12.77 8.01 -0.60
C ALA A 132 -12.64 8.52 -2.04
N LEU A 133 -13.74 8.54 -2.79
CA LEU A 133 -13.80 9.08 -4.15
C LEU A 133 -13.51 10.58 -4.19
N GLU A 134 -14.19 11.36 -3.35
CA GLU A 134 -14.01 12.81 -3.29
C GLU A 134 -12.54 13.19 -3.03
N GLU A 135 -11.91 12.58 -2.03
CA GLU A 135 -10.50 12.87 -1.73
C GLU A 135 -9.57 12.35 -2.82
N ALA A 136 -9.85 11.19 -3.41
CA ALA A 136 -9.05 10.65 -4.49
C ALA A 136 -9.09 11.56 -5.73
N TYR A 137 -10.25 12.10 -6.09
CA TYR A 137 -10.38 13.10 -7.16
C TYR A 137 -9.67 14.41 -6.82
N GLU A 138 -9.78 14.88 -5.57
CA GLU A 138 -9.08 16.10 -5.15
C GLU A 138 -7.57 16.00 -5.43
N ILE A 139 -6.94 14.87 -5.09
CA ILE A 139 -5.50 14.71 -5.30
C ILE A 139 -5.15 14.38 -6.76
N PHE A 140 -6.04 13.73 -7.50
CA PHE A 140 -5.84 13.34 -8.90
C PHE A 140 -5.93 14.55 -9.84
N ASP A 141 -7.03 15.31 -9.77
CA ASP A 141 -7.31 16.43 -10.68
C ASP A 141 -6.59 17.71 -10.26
N ASN A 142 -6.75 18.13 -9.01
CA ASN A 142 -6.21 19.39 -8.51
C ASN A 142 -4.73 19.31 -8.15
N GLY A 143 -4.24 18.11 -7.88
CA GLY A 143 -2.90 17.90 -7.38
C GLY A 143 -1.86 17.68 -8.44
N ASN A 144 -2.21 17.41 -9.69
CA ASN A 144 -1.31 16.84 -10.68
C ASN A 144 -0.48 15.65 -10.09
N TYR A 145 -1.16 14.85 -9.24
CA TYR A 145 -0.56 13.73 -8.51
C TYR A 145 -1.05 12.42 -9.10
N LYS A 146 -0.68 12.21 -10.36
CA LYS A 146 -0.99 10.97 -11.08
C LYS A 146 0.14 9.96 -10.85
N ASN A 147 -0.22 8.78 -10.37
CA ASN A 147 0.68 7.64 -10.21
C ASN A 147 -0.12 6.34 -10.33
N THR A 148 0.58 5.25 -10.61
CA THR A 148 -0.02 3.93 -10.85
C THR A 148 -0.97 3.50 -9.71
N THR A 149 -0.55 3.65 -8.45
CA THR A 149 -1.37 3.27 -7.30
C THR A 149 -2.67 4.07 -7.22
N LEU A 150 -2.64 5.37 -7.55
CA LEU A 150 -3.84 6.21 -7.55
C LEU A 150 -4.79 5.85 -8.69
N TYR A 151 -4.25 5.55 -9.87
CA TYR A 151 -5.05 5.03 -10.99
C TYR A 151 -5.72 3.70 -10.65
N GLY A 152 -4.97 2.74 -10.07
CA GLY A 152 -5.54 1.46 -9.64
C GLY A 152 -6.64 1.64 -8.58
N MET A 153 -6.38 2.48 -7.57
CA MET A 153 -7.35 2.75 -6.51
C MET A 153 -8.63 3.43 -7.05
N LEU A 154 -8.49 4.48 -7.84
CA LEU A 154 -9.63 5.17 -8.47
C LEU A 154 -10.40 4.26 -9.42
N GLY A 155 -9.70 3.47 -10.23
CA GLY A 155 -10.34 2.49 -11.13
C GLY A 155 -11.24 1.52 -10.36
N TYR A 156 -10.75 1.01 -9.23
CA TYR A 156 -11.53 0.13 -8.36
C TYR A 156 -12.72 0.85 -7.72
N PHE A 157 -12.54 2.07 -7.21
CA PHE A 157 -13.63 2.83 -6.60
C PHE A 157 -14.73 3.16 -7.62
N LYS A 158 -14.34 3.54 -8.84
CA LYS A 158 -15.29 3.76 -9.94
C LYS A 158 -16.02 2.48 -10.35
N TYR A 159 -15.30 1.35 -10.42
CA TYR A 159 -15.94 0.05 -10.66
C TYR A 159 -17.04 -0.27 -9.64
N LEU A 160 -16.85 0.12 -8.37
CA LEU A 160 -17.84 -0.09 -7.31
C LEU A 160 -19.01 0.91 -7.37
N HIS A 161 -18.75 2.14 -7.77
CA HIS A 161 -19.67 3.28 -7.64
C HIS A 161 -20.37 3.65 -8.96
N ASP A 162 -19.63 3.73 -10.06
CA ASP A 162 -20.10 4.28 -11.33
C ASP A 162 -20.87 3.23 -12.17
N SER A 163 -21.49 3.70 -13.25
CA SER A 163 -22.01 2.80 -14.27
C SER A 163 -20.86 1.98 -14.89
N PRO A 164 -21.13 0.74 -15.37
CA PRO A 164 -20.06 -0.09 -15.96
C PRO A 164 -19.30 0.58 -17.11
N GLN A 165 -19.99 1.41 -17.91
CA GLN A 165 -19.40 2.16 -19.01
C GLN A 165 -18.42 3.25 -18.53
N GLU A 166 -18.84 4.08 -17.57
CA GLU A 166 -17.99 5.14 -17.00
C GLU A 166 -16.76 4.58 -16.30
N ALA A 167 -16.94 3.46 -15.56
CA ALA A 167 -15.83 2.77 -14.94
C ALA A 167 -14.86 2.21 -15.98
N LEU A 168 -15.38 1.62 -17.08
CA LEU A 168 -14.55 1.10 -18.17
C LEU A 168 -13.72 2.20 -18.84
N GLU A 169 -14.31 3.38 -19.12
CA GLU A 169 -13.59 4.50 -19.73
C GLU A 169 -12.37 4.90 -18.89
N PHE A 170 -12.56 5.03 -17.59
CA PHE A 170 -11.44 5.36 -16.68
C PHE A 170 -10.41 4.21 -16.58
N CYS A 171 -10.85 2.96 -16.51
CA CYS A 171 -9.95 1.81 -16.45
C CYS A 171 -9.12 1.65 -17.73
N LEU A 172 -9.66 2.05 -18.89
CA LEU A 172 -8.91 2.12 -20.15
C LEU A 172 -7.85 3.23 -20.10
N GLU A 173 -8.17 4.44 -19.60
CA GLU A 173 -7.17 5.51 -19.37
C GLU A 173 -6.07 5.02 -18.42
N ALA A 174 -6.43 4.36 -17.32
CA ALA A 174 -5.47 3.80 -16.38
C ALA A 174 -4.57 2.75 -17.04
N TYR A 175 -5.12 1.89 -17.88
CA TYR A 175 -4.38 0.87 -18.62
C TYR A 175 -3.43 1.47 -19.66
N GLU A 176 -3.81 2.56 -20.34
CA GLU A 176 -2.91 3.33 -21.21
C GLU A 176 -1.77 3.96 -20.42
N TYR A 177 -2.04 4.40 -19.17
CA TYR A 177 -1.02 4.97 -18.30
C TYR A 177 0.00 3.92 -17.83
N ASN A 178 -0.44 2.72 -17.44
CA ASN A 178 0.43 1.61 -17.05
C ASN A 178 -0.24 0.25 -17.26
N SER A 179 0.04 -0.37 -18.41
CA SER A 179 -0.54 -1.66 -18.81
C SER A 179 0.08 -2.89 -18.11
N ASP A 180 1.16 -2.71 -17.33
CA ASP A 180 1.85 -3.79 -16.62
C ASP A 180 1.44 -3.89 -15.14
N ASP A 181 0.67 -2.91 -14.64
CA ASP A 181 0.21 -2.90 -13.26
C ASP A 181 -0.98 -3.84 -13.07
N ARG A 182 -0.87 -4.73 -12.10
CA ARG A 182 -1.85 -5.80 -11.86
C ARG A 182 -3.18 -5.30 -11.32
N ASP A 183 -3.16 -4.26 -10.48
CA ASP A 183 -4.39 -3.69 -9.93
C ASP A 183 -5.18 -2.98 -11.03
N ILE A 184 -4.49 -2.26 -11.93
CA ILE A 184 -5.11 -1.62 -13.11
C ILE A 184 -5.69 -2.67 -14.04
N MET A 185 -4.93 -3.74 -14.34
CA MET A 185 -5.39 -4.83 -15.19
C MET A 185 -6.61 -5.54 -14.59
N ASP A 186 -6.61 -5.83 -13.28
CA ASP A 186 -7.70 -6.49 -12.58
C ASP A 186 -8.98 -5.65 -12.65
N ASN A 187 -8.88 -4.35 -12.36
CA ASN A 187 -10.01 -3.43 -12.48
C ASN A 187 -10.59 -3.39 -13.91
N LEU A 188 -9.73 -3.38 -14.93
CA LEU A 188 -10.17 -3.39 -16.33
C LEU A 188 -10.88 -4.72 -16.65
N SER A 189 -10.35 -5.85 -16.17
CA SER A 189 -10.99 -7.16 -16.36
C SER A 189 -12.36 -7.23 -15.70
N LEU A 190 -12.50 -6.67 -14.49
CA LEU A 190 -13.77 -6.57 -13.77
C LEU A 190 -14.78 -5.66 -14.48
N CYS A 191 -14.36 -4.57 -15.11
CA CYS A 191 -15.23 -3.73 -15.92
C CYS A 191 -15.77 -4.50 -17.12
N TYR A 192 -14.94 -5.23 -17.86
CA TYR A 192 -15.39 -6.09 -18.97
C TYR A 192 -16.31 -7.20 -18.47
N TYR A 193 -15.99 -7.83 -17.35
CA TYR A 193 -16.87 -8.84 -16.72
C TYR A 193 -18.26 -8.29 -16.41
N LYS A 194 -18.33 -7.08 -15.83
CA LYS A 194 -19.61 -6.42 -15.48
C LYS A 194 -20.46 -6.08 -16.71
N LEU A 195 -19.80 -5.83 -17.85
CA LEU A 195 -20.43 -5.57 -19.15
C LEU A 195 -20.81 -6.85 -19.92
N GLY A 196 -20.48 -8.03 -19.40
CA GLY A 196 -20.71 -9.30 -20.09
C GLY A 196 -19.70 -9.60 -21.20
N GLU A 197 -18.63 -8.82 -21.35
CA GLU A 197 -17.56 -9.01 -22.33
C GLU A 197 -16.52 -10.02 -21.80
N TYR A 198 -16.99 -11.25 -21.52
CA TYR A 198 -16.21 -12.25 -20.76
C TYR A 198 -14.90 -12.66 -21.45
N GLU A 199 -14.85 -12.71 -22.79
CA GLU A 199 -13.61 -13.06 -23.52
C GLU A 199 -12.53 -11.98 -23.34
N LYS A 200 -12.89 -10.70 -23.34
CA LYS A 200 -11.95 -9.60 -23.06
C LYS A 200 -11.50 -9.63 -21.59
N ALA A 201 -12.43 -9.86 -20.67
CA ALA A 201 -12.09 -10.01 -19.26
C ALA A 201 -11.10 -11.15 -19.05
N LYS A 202 -11.33 -12.29 -19.72
CA LYS A 202 -10.46 -13.48 -19.67
C LYS A 202 -9.06 -13.19 -20.20
N GLU A 203 -8.94 -12.53 -21.35
CA GLU A 203 -7.62 -12.19 -21.94
C GLU A 203 -6.74 -11.42 -20.94
N ILE A 204 -7.33 -10.45 -20.22
CA ILE A 204 -6.59 -9.65 -19.25
C ILE A 204 -6.29 -10.45 -17.99
N SER A 205 -7.28 -11.18 -17.46
CA SER A 205 -7.11 -12.01 -16.27
C SER A 205 -6.03 -13.08 -16.48
N ASP A 206 -5.99 -13.73 -17.64
CA ASP A 206 -4.97 -14.73 -17.97
C ASP A 206 -3.56 -14.12 -17.97
N LYS A 207 -3.40 -12.86 -18.42
CA LYS A 207 -2.12 -12.14 -18.35
C LYS A 207 -1.68 -11.93 -16.89
N ILE A 208 -2.60 -11.56 -16.00
CA ILE A 208 -2.31 -11.39 -14.57
C ILE A 208 -1.86 -12.72 -13.95
N ILE A 209 -2.63 -13.80 -14.21
CA ILE A 209 -2.42 -15.12 -13.62
C ILE A 209 -1.14 -15.77 -14.14
N SER A 210 -0.77 -15.54 -15.41
CA SER A 210 0.47 -16.06 -16.01
C SER A 210 1.72 -15.59 -15.27
N ALA A 211 1.65 -14.45 -14.58
CA ALA A 211 2.73 -13.91 -13.76
C ALA A 211 2.77 -14.50 -12.33
N ASN A 212 1.97 -15.53 -12.03
CA ASN A 212 1.89 -16.22 -10.74
C ASN A 212 1.74 -15.24 -9.56
N PRO A 213 0.64 -14.47 -9.50
CA PRO A 213 0.41 -13.47 -8.47
C PRO A 213 0.30 -14.11 -7.08
N GLN A 214 0.55 -13.32 -6.01
CA GLN A 214 0.47 -13.79 -4.62
C GLN A 214 -0.71 -13.15 -3.87
N PHE A 215 -1.70 -12.63 -4.59
CA PHE A 215 -2.89 -12.01 -4.02
C PHE A 215 -4.17 -12.73 -4.48
N VAL A 216 -5.13 -12.79 -3.58
CA VAL A 216 -6.36 -13.59 -3.71
C VAL A 216 -7.22 -13.13 -4.88
N GLU A 217 -7.34 -11.82 -5.06
CA GLU A 217 -8.23 -11.19 -6.02
C GLU A 217 -7.99 -11.70 -7.44
N ALA A 218 -6.73 -11.83 -7.86
CA ALA A 218 -6.39 -12.29 -9.20
C ALA A 218 -6.98 -13.66 -9.52
N TYR A 219 -6.83 -14.60 -8.59
CA TYR A 219 -7.33 -15.97 -8.81
C TYR A 219 -8.84 -16.06 -8.62
N TYR A 220 -9.40 -15.32 -7.67
CA TYR A 220 -10.85 -15.30 -7.45
C TYR A 220 -11.60 -14.68 -8.63
N HIS A 221 -11.17 -13.50 -9.10
CA HIS A 221 -11.78 -12.85 -10.27
C HIS A 221 -11.56 -13.68 -11.54
N GLY A 222 -10.37 -14.25 -11.72
CA GLY A 222 -10.08 -15.17 -12.82
C GLY A 222 -11.00 -16.39 -12.82
N ALA A 223 -11.26 -16.98 -11.65
CA ALA A 223 -12.20 -18.10 -11.52
C ALA A 223 -13.64 -17.69 -11.85
N GLN A 224 -14.10 -16.53 -11.37
CA GLN A 224 -15.42 -15.99 -11.73
C GLN A 224 -15.58 -15.81 -13.25
N ILE A 225 -14.54 -15.25 -13.90
CA ILE A 225 -14.54 -15.04 -15.35
C ILE A 225 -14.55 -16.39 -16.08
N ALA A 226 -13.73 -17.36 -15.64
CA ALA A 226 -13.68 -18.70 -16.22
C ALA A 226 -15.04 -19.43 -16.13
N VAL A 227 -15.76 -19.31 -15.00
CA VAL A 227 -17.13 -19.83 -14.83
C VAL A 227 -18.08 -19.21 -15.86
N LYS A 228 -18.01 -17.88 -16.10
CA LYS A 228 -18.84 -17.23 -17.11
C LYS A 228 -18.52 -17.65 -18.55
N CYS A 229 -17.27 -18.03 -18.82
CA CYS A 229 -16.85 -18.64 -20.08
C CYS A 229 -17.16 -20.15 -20.18
N GLY A 230 -17.76 -20.77 -19.16
CA GLY A 230 -18.05 -22.20 -19.12
C GLY A 230 -16.83 -23.10 -18.85
N ASN A 231 -15.71 -22.53 -18.43
CA ASN A 231 -14.43 -23.23 -18.22
C ASN A 231 -14.26 -23.59 -16.73
N TYR A 232 -15.03 -24.56 -16.24
CA TYR A 232 -15.06 -24.94 -14.81
C TYR A 232 -13.73 -25.55 -14.35
N ASP A 233 -13.06 -26.36 -15.19
CA ASP A 233 -11.73 -26.90 -14.86
C ASP A 233 -10.71 -25.80 -14.59
N THR A 234 -10.66 -24.77 -15.44
CA THR A 234 -9.79 -23.60 -15.25
C THR A 234 -10.17 -22.83 -13.99
N ALA A 235 -11.48 -22.67 -13.73
CA ALA A 235 -11.92 -22.00 -12.50
C ALA A 235 -11.44 -22.77 -11.26
N LYS A 236 -11.51 -24.10 -11.28
CA LYS A 236 -10.98 -24.96 -10.20
C LYS A 236 -9.48 -24.79 -10.01
N GLU A 237 -8.71 -24.83 -11.09
CA GLU A 237 -7.25 -24.60 -11.03
C GLU A 237 -6.90 -23.24 -10.37
N TYR A 238 -7.67 -22.19 -10.64
CA TYR A 238 -7.45 -20.88 -10.05
C TYR A 238 -7.84 -20.85 -8.57
N LEU A 239 -8.98 -21.41 -8.20
CA LEU A 239 -9.42 -21.51 -6.80
C LEU A 239 -8.43 -22.31 -5.94
N ASP A 240 -7.84 -23.37 -6.48
CA ASP A 240 -6.86 -24.21 -5.79
C ASP A 240 -5.52 -23.48 -5.52
N LYS A 241 -5.27 -22.30 -6.14
CA LYS A 241 -4.12 -21.43 -5.84
C LYS A 241 -4.35 -20.46 -4.67
N ILE A 242 -5.61 -20.19 -4.33
CA ILE A 242 -5.98 -19.19 -3.30
C ILE A 242 -5.41 -19.52 -1.91
N PRO A 243 -5.35 -20.79 -1.44
CA PRO A 243 -4.75 -21.11 -0.15
C PRO A 243 -3.29 -20.69 0.01
N ASP A 244 -2.53 -20.60 -1.10
CA ASP A 244 -1.13 -20.18 -1.12
C ASP A 244 -0.97 -18.65 -1.19
N CYS A 245 -2.06 -17.91 -1.35
CA CYS A 245 -2.05 -16.46 -1.46
C CYS A 245 -1.94 -15.77 -0.09
N ARG A 246 -1.48 -14.52 -0.13
CA ARG A 246 -1.34 -13.68 1.07
C ARG A 246 -2.62 -12.92 1.36
N TRP A 247 -3.27 -13.28 2.44
CA TRP A 247 -4.42 -12.57 2.96
C TRP A 247 -4.01 -11.40 3.86
N SER A 248 -4.82 -10.36 3.86
CA SER A 248 -4.70 -9.23 4.80
C SER A 248 -6.04 -8.49 4.90
N ASN A 249 -6.15 -7.54 5.84
CA ASN A 249 -7.34 -6.69 5.92
C ASN A 249 -7.52 -5.75 4.71
N MET A 250 -6.53 -5.70 3.81
CA MET A 250 -6.64 -4.97 2.53
C MET A 250 -7.27 -5.81 1.43
N THR A 251 -7.27 -7.15 1.55
CA THR A 251 -7.92 -8.05 0.60
C THR A 251 -9.41 -7.68 0.46
N THR A 252 -9.88 -7.56 -0.79
CA THR A 252 -11.24 -7.13 -1.10
C THR A 252 -12.22 -8.28 -1.22
N VAL A 253 -11.71 -9.48 -1.40
CA VAL A 253 -12.47 -10.75 -1.46
C VAL A 253 -12.54 -11.37 -0.07
N THR A 254 -13.68 -11.97 0.28
CA THR A 254 -13.89 -12.66 1.56
C THR A 254 -13.71 -14.18 1.43
N HIS A 255 -13.40 -14.86 2.53
CA HIS A 255 -13.35 -16.32 2.56
C HIS A 255 -14.71 -16.93 2.14
N GLU A 256 -15.82 -16.33 2.58
CA GLU A 256 -17.17 -16.79 2.25
C GLU A 256 -17.47 -16.72 0.75
N GLU A 257 -16.96 -15.70 0.06
CA GLU A 257 -17.09 -15.57 -1.40
C GLU A 257 -16.29 -16.66 -2.11
N VAL A 258 -15.06 -16.93 -1.67
CA VAL A 258 -14.24 -18.01 -2.22
C VAL A 258 -14.90 -19.35 -2.00
N ASP A 259 -15.35 -19.66 -0.79
CA ASP A 259 -16.02 -20.93 -0.47
C ASP A 259 -17.27 -21.15 -1.29
N ARG A 260 -18.07 -20.09 -1.49
CA ARG A 260 -19.29 -20.14 -2.32
C ARG A 260 -18.97 -20.44 -3.78
N LEU A 261 -17.96 -19.76 -4.35
CA LEU A 261 -17.56 -19.99 -5.74
C LEU A 261 -16.94 -21.37 -5.92
N THR A 262 -16.13 -21.83 -4.95
CA THR A 262 -15.55 -23.19 -4.97
C THR A 262 -16.65 -24.25 -4.99
N LYS A 263 -17.66 -24.11 -4.14
CA LYS A 263 -18.81 -25.04 -4.13
C LYS A 263 -19.56 -25.03 -5.45
N GLU A 264 -19.82 -23.85 -6.04
CA GLU A 264 -20.47 -23.74 -7.34
C GLU A 264 -19.69 -24.46 -8.44
N VAL A 265 -18.35 -24.34 -8.44
CA VAL A 265 -17.47 -24.99 -9.40
C VAL A 265 -17.46 -26.51 -9.19
N ASP A 266 -17.31 -26.99 -7.95
CA ASP A 266 -17.28 -28.42 -7.61
C ASP A 266 -18.58 -29.14 -7.96
N GLU A 267 -19.73 -28.45 -7.96
CA GLU A 267 -21.03 -29.03 -8.37
C GLU A 267 -21.19 -29.14 -9.91
N ARG A 268 -20.27 -28.55 -10.69
CA ARG A 268 -20.32 -28.49 -12.16
C ARG A 268 -19.26 -29.35 -12.86
N ILE A 269 -18.24 -29.78 -12.15
CA ILE A 269 -17.22 -30.73 -12.59
C ILE A 269 -17.69 -32.16 -12.22
#